data_2ddfa7f818f8f1bdf2dbcca7ab818e3b
#
_entry.id   2ddfa7f818f8f1bdf2dbcca7ab818e3b
#
_cell.length_a   1.000
_cell.length_b   1.000
_cell.length_c   1.000
_cell.angle_alpha   90.00
_cell.angle_beta   90.00
_cell.angle_gamma   90.00
#
_symmetry.space_group_name_H-M   'P 1'
#
loop_
_entity.id
_entity.type
_entity.pdbx_description
1 polymer ?
#
loop_
_entity_poly.entity_id
_entity_poly.type
_entity_poly.pdbx_seq_one_letter_code
_entity_poly.pdbx_strand_id
1 'polypeptide(L)'
;MMKRKTAVIFGIIIAAQLCLTPYAGVKVQAAELEEGQMFEDSSEDSETFGDVSIPDTQSAEKTEENEFGDDDGFSDGDVETFSAEDADQFRENMQELVLNVQDGEDITVKLNTLLAQARDRATDEKQCKVIVPPGNYTLTGTLHMYSNIYLYAEGATITKTSPRKEILLRLGDTQKSAGGYEGYRNITIDGGTWDSNYECVEDKGGPGGFVGFRIGHATNVTVKNVTFLNNLKSHFLELAGVKNAEITGCTFRGYWKEFTGGGQECIQLDACMPRIFPGYLPYDGSVCENIVIKDNTFEDVFAGIGSHSMMFDKPYKNITISNNRFNNLKKRAIWCLNYQDTVVTGNTMTNVGGGVYVRSVYTRNAHTVSGQEVSPEENQYAENILIADNQITVLEPTVIDGKQWNGYGIWITGEVSLGSAGETIPSEDDDPENTANPTTNGIPAGRYIIRGVTARNNTISGNCDGIKFSLAEDCSCRGNTVRLSDSHTYNNVGISVAKGSNIRVSYNNLSGGNGYGIYAVGTEASQKI
;
A
#
# COMPACT_ATOMS: atom_id res chain seq x y z
N MET A 1 -38.59 -47.65 17.15
CA MET A 1 -37.59 -48.61 16.62
C MET A 1 -36.39 -47.81 16.07
N MET A 2 -35.39 -47.62 16.90
CA MET A 2 -34.18 -46.84 16.58
C MET A 2 -33.14 -47.74 15.87
N LYS A 3 -32.62 -47.29 14.72
CA LYS A 3 -31.43 -47.92 14.13
C LYS A 3 -30.25 -46.94 14.27
N ARG A 4 -29.33 -47.33 15.12
CA ARG A 4 -27.98 -46.71 15.23
C ARG A 4 -27.14 -47.12 14.02
N LYS A 5 -26.48 -46.16 13.38
CA LYS A 5 -25.38 -46.42 12.44
C LYS A 5 -24.07 -46.17 13.13
N THR A 6 -23.26 -47.21 13.19
CA THR A 6 -21.92 -47.23 13.72
C THR A 6 -20.95 -46.75 12.63
N ALA A 7 -20.13 -45.72 12.90
CA ALA A 7 -19.02 -45.32 12.04
C ALA A 7 -17.76 -46.06 12.48
N VAL A 8 -17.09 -46.71 11.53
CA VAL A 8 -15.82 -47.39 11.72
C VAL A 8 -14.70 -46.41 11.34
N ILE A 9 -13.81 -46.11 12.30
CA ILE A 9 -12.59 -45.31 12.09
C ILE A 9 -11.46 -46.29 11.77
N PHE A 10 -10.86 -46.18 10.58
CA PHE A 10 -9.60 -46.84 10.26
C PHE A 10 -8.44 -45.90 10.58
N GLY A 11 -7.68 -46.24 11.62
CA GLY A 11 -6.40 -45.59 11.91
C GLY A 11 -5.27 -46.30 11.15
N ILE A 12 -4.48 -45.55 10.42
CA ILE A 12 -3.22 -46.01 9.85
C ILE A 12 -2.09 -45.49 10.76
N ILE A 13 -1.40 -46.42 11.43
CA ILE A 13 -0.18 -46.16 12.19
C ILE A 13 0.99 -46.33 11.22
N ILE A 14 1.75 -45.27 10.96
CA ILE A 14 3.07 -45.33 10.33
C ILE A 14 4.10 -45.09 11.42
N ALA A 15 4.84 -46.14 11.78
CA ALA A 15 6.00 -46.06 12.67
C ALA A 15 7.22 -45.67 11.84
N ALA A 16 7.79 -44.48 12.06
CA ALA A 16 9.13 -44.15 11.60
C ALA A 16 10.05 -44.04 12.79
N GLN A 17 11.08 -44.86 12.78
CA GLN A 17 12.18 -44.84 13.75
C GLN A 17 13.07 -43.63 13.47
N LEU A 18 13.19 -42.71 14.41
CA LEU A 18 14.13 -41.60 14.36
C LEU A 18 15.16 -41.72 15.48
N CYS A 19 16.42 -41.70 15.08
CA CYS A 19 17.57 -41.57 15.97
C CYS A 19 17.54 -40.21 16.67
N LEU A 20 17.68 -40.25 17.98
CA LEU A 20 17.68 -39.07 18.86
C LEU A 20 19.03 -38.34 18.80
N THR A 21 18.97 -37.03 18.45
CA THR A 21 19.81 -36.01 19.06
C THR A 21 18.90 -34.82 19.42
N PRO A 22 19.11 -34.13 20.55
CA PRO A 22 18.15 -33.18 21.07
C PRO A 22 18.36 -31.80 20.45
N TYR A 23 17.35 -31.30 19.72
CA TYR A 23 17.22 -29.89 19.41
C TYR A 23 15.84 -29.40 19.87
N ALA A 24 15.84 -28.24 20.50
CA ALA A 24 14.73 -27.64 21.17
C ALA A 24 13.58 -27.28 20.22
N GLY A 25 12.37 -27.35 20.76
CA GLY A 25 11.10 -27.44 20.09
C GLY A 25 10.66 -26.26 19.24
N VAL A 26 10.23 -26.59 18.06
CA VAL A 26 9.26 -25.80 17.28
C VAL A 26 7.94 -26.56 17.32
N LYS A 27 6.92 -25.98 17.94
CA LYS A 27 5.55 -26.49 17.86
C LYS A 27 4.94 -26.02 16.54
N VAL A 28 4.76 -26.95 15.60
CA VAL A 28 3.90 -26.73 14.43
C VAL A 28 2.50 -27.19 14.81
N GLN A 29 1.56 -26.26 14.85
CA GLN A 29 0.14 -26.57 15.00
C GLN A 29 -0.51 -26.40 13.63
N ALA A 30 -0.94 -27.51 13.02
CA ALA A 30 -1.76 -27.48 11.81
C ALA A 30 -3.17 -27.01 12.20
N ALA A 31 -3.63 -25.92 11.61
CA ALA A 31 -5.03 -25.50 11.68
C ALA A 31 -5.73 -25.98 10.40
N GLU A 32 -6.85 -26.68 10.56
CA GLU A 32 -7.78 -27.01 9.50
C GLU A 32 -8.41 -25.70 8.99
N LEU A 33 -8.41 -25.53 7.66
CA LEU A 33 -9.05 -24.40 6.98
C LEU A 33 -10.53 -24.73 6.76
N GLU A 34 -11.42 -23.96 7.37
CA GLU A 34 -12.82 -23.91 6.93
C GLU A 34 -12.94 -22.96 5.73
N GLU A 35 -13.62 -23.43 4.69
CA GLU A 35 -13.93 -22.66 3.47
C GLU A 35 -14.81 -21.44 3.79
N GLY A 36 -14.36 -20.24 3.44
CA GLY A 36 -15.22 -19.06 3.38
C GLY A 36 -14.74 -17.81 4.07
N GLN A 37 -13.44 -17.56 4.23
CA GLN A 37 -12.96 -16.29 4.78
C GLN A 37 -12.30 -15.43 3.71
N MET A 38 -12.89 -14.24 3.50
CA MET A 38 -12.25 -13.12 2.80
C MET A 38 -10.92 -12.77 3.48
N PHE A 39 -9.93 -12.42 2.68
CA PHE A 39 -8.55 -12.16 3.06
C PHE A 39 -8.45 -11.26 4.30
N GLU A 40 -8.28 -11.87 5.46
CA GLU A 40 -7.72 -11.21 6.62
C GLU A 40 -6.20 -11.16 6.46
N ASP A 41 -5.64 -9.96 6.43
CA ASP A 41 -4.19 -9.71 6.55
C ASP A 41 -3.75 -10.03 8.00
N SER A 42 -3.82 -11.29 8.36
CA SER A 42 -3.60 -11.77 9.73
C SER A 42 -2.36 -12.62 9.86
N SER A 43 -1.21 -12.16 9.41
CA SER A 43 0.07 -12.66 9.94
C SER A 43 1.25 -11.91 9.32
N GLU A 44 1.52 -10.69 9.76
CA GLU A 44 2.91 -10.26 9.79
C GLU A 44 3.53 -11.00 10.97
N ASP A 45 4.29 -12.05 10.66
CA ASP A 45 5.07 -12.75 11.66
C ASP A 45 6.01 -11.73 12.31
N SER A 46 5.76 -11.41 13.58
CA SER A 46 6.78 -10.84 14.42
C SER A 46 7.84 -11.92 14.61
N GLU A 47 8.86 -11.96 13.75
CA GLU A 47 10.09 -12.70 14.03
C GLU A 47 10.73 -12.02 15.25
N THR A 48 10.38 -12.52 16.43
CA THR A 48 11.15 -12.26 17.64
C THR A 48 12.49 -12.97 17.46
N PHE A 49 13.54 -12.20 17.30
CA PHE A 49 14.91 -12.73 17.38
C PHE A 49 15.12 -13.26 18.81
N GLY A 50 15.18 -14.59 18.92
CA GLY A 50 15.50 -15.26 20.18
C GLY A 50 16.92 -14.89 20.64
N ASP A 51 17.11 -14.77 21.94
CA ASP A 51 18.38 -14.55 22.62
C ASP A 51 19.44 -15.56 22.16
N VAL A 52 20.42 -15.08 21.38
CA VAL A 52 21.64 -15.84 21.09
C VAL A 52 22.77 -15.17 21.88
N SER A 53 23.23 -15.86 22.91
CA SER A 53 24.44 -15.49 23.65
C SER A 53 25.69 -15.61 22.78
N ILE A 54 26.43 -14.51 22.62
CA ILE A 54 27.68 -14.43 21.87
C ILE A 54 28.86 -14.70 22.83
N PRO A 55 29.85 -15.53 22.46
CA PRO A 55 31.11 -15.62 23.16
C PRO A 55 32.01 -14.42 22.83
N ASP A 56 32.63 -13.84 23.86
CA ASP A 56 33.67 -12.82 23.74
C ASP A 56 34.85 -13.31 22.87
N THR A 57 35.19 -12.57 21.81
CA THR A 57 36.48 -12.69 21.17
C THR A 57 37.07 -11.35 20.79
N GLN A 58 38.33 -11.23 21.10
CA GLN A 58 39.23 -10.09 21.11
C GLN A 58 39.70 -9.59 19.73
N SER A 59 40.09 -8.32 19.75
CA SER A 59 41.10 -7.60 18.97
C SER A 59 40.83 -7.29 17.48
N ALA A 60 40.70 -5.99 17.24
CA ALA A 60 40.71 -5.36 15.92
C ALA A 60 42.11 -5.06 15.43
N GLU A 61 42.47 -5.47 14.23
CA GLU A 61 43.55 -4.90 13.43
C GLU A 61 43.04 -3.77 12.54
N LYS A 62 43.82 -2.66 12.52
CA LYS A 62 43.59 -1.50 11.66
C LYS A 62 43.90 -1.86 10.20
N THR A 63 43.00 -1.60 9.30
CA THR A 63 43.25 -1.58 7.85
C THR A 63 42.85 -0.23 7.25
N GLU A 64 43.63 0.19 6.28
CA GLU A 64 43.74 1.49 5.63
C GLU A 64 42.41 2.01 5.03
N GLU A 65 42.19 3.33 5.17
CA GLU A 65 41.11 4.09 4.58
C GLU A 65 41.32 4.21 3.06
N ASN A 66 40.44 3.57 2.29
CA ASN A 66 40.22 3.93 0.89
C ASN A 66 39.11 4.97 0.82
N GLU A 67 39.46 6.17 0.37
CA GLU A 67 38.49 7.22 0.00
C GLU A 67 37.63 6.73 -1.16
N PHE A 68 36.37 6.40 -0.86
CA PHE A 68 35.31 6.26 -1.87
C PHE A 68 34.64 7.62 -2.06
N GLY A 69 34.61 8.12 -3.30
CA GLY A 69 33.98 9.37 -3.67
C GLY A 69 32.49 9.40 -3.34
N ASP A 70 32.00 10.60 -3.04
CA ASP A 70 30.61 10.92 -2.69
C ASP A 70 29.62 10.88 -3.90
N ASP A 71 29.79 9.97 -4.84
CA ASP A 71 28.90 9.85 -5.98
C ASP A 71 27.83 8.79 -5.68
N ASP A 72 26.68 9.24 -5.17
CA ASP A 72 25.56 8.39 -4.79
C ASP A 72 24.79 7.79 -5.98
N GLY A 73 25.13 8.14 -7.21
CA GLY A 73 24.44 7.62 -8.40
C GLY A 73 22.96 7.99 -8.51
N PHE A 74 22.38 8.67 -7.51
CA PHE A 74 21.06 9.29 -7.61
C PHE A 74 21.23 10.66 -8.27
N SER A 75 21.09 10.74 -9.58
CA SER A 75 20.77 12.00 -10.24
C SER A 75 19.34 12.37 -9.87
N ASP A 76 19.08 13.63 -9.53
CA ASP A 76 17.73 14.21 -9.60
C ASP A 76 17.32 14.13 -11.08
N GLY A 77 16.89 12.94 -11.51
CA GLY A 77 16.37 12.71 -12.86
C GLY A 77 15.17 13.62 -13.01
N ASP A 78 15.21 14.46 -14.02
CA ASP A 78 14.12 15.32 -14.43
C ASP A 78 12.83 14.50 -14.52
N VAL A 79 12.01 14.53 -13.44
CA VAL A 79 10.61 14.20 -13.54
C VAL A 79 10.06 15.31 -14.43
N GLU A 80 9.72 15.01 -15.68
CA GLU A 80 8.98 15.93 -16.54
C GLU A 80 7.69 16.30 -15.80
N THR A 81 7.77 17.37 -15.01
CA THR A 81 6.60 17.97 -14.39
C THR A 81 5.91 18.77 -15.49
N PHE A 82 4.66 18.49 -15.72
CA PHE A 82 3.76 19.34 -16.50
C PHE A 82 3.99 20.78 -16.05
N SER A 83 4.38 21.67 -16.96
CA SER A 83 4.67 23.04 -16.59
C SER A 83 3.38 23.76 -16.18
N ALA A 84 3.49 24.71 -15.26
CA ALA A 84 2.36 25.54 -14.86
C ALA A 84 1.74 26.31 -16.05
N GLU A 85 2.52 26.58 -17.09
CA GLU A 85 2.10 27.22 -18.33
C GLU A 85 1.20 26.32 -19.19
N ASP A 86 1.47 25.00 -19.24
CA ASP A 86 0.59 24.04 -19.92
C ASP A 86 -0.77 23.95 -19.19
N ALA A 87 -0.78 24.00 -17.86
CA ALA A 87 -1.98 23.97 -17.05
C ALA A 87 -2.87 25.22 -17.25
N ASP A 88 -2.28 26.38 -17.50
CA ASP A 88 -3.02 27.64 -17.69
C ASP A 88 -3.60 27.77 -19.11
N GLN A 89 -2.94 27.26 -20.16
CA GLN A 89 -3.50 27.19 -21.51
C GLN A 89 -4.71 26.24 -21.59
N PHE A 90 -4.74 25.17 -20.81
CA PHE A 90 -5.90 24.29 -20.72
C PHE A 90 -7.12 24.95 -20.05
N ARG A 91 -6.91 25.90 -19.13
CA ARG A 91 -7.99 26.58 -18.39
C ARG A 91 -8.81 27.57 -19.22
N GLU A 92 -8.21 28.22 -20.21
CA GLU A 92 -8.89 29.25 -21.01
C GLU A 92 -9.95 28.71 -21.97
N ASN A 93 -9.99 27.41 -22.26
CA ASN A 93 -10.87 26.80 -23.25
C ASN A 93 -11.88 25.77 -22.69
N MET A 94 -12.03 25.66 -21.38
CA MET A 94 -12.98 24.69 -20.80
C MET A 94 -14.44 25.11 -21.00
N GLN A 95 -15.28 24.16 -21.37
CA GLN A 95 -16.72 24.33 -21.33
C GLN A 95 -17.23 24.09 -19.91
N GLU A 96 -17.91 25.06 -19.31
CA GLU A 96 -18.44 24.92 -17.95
C GLU A 96 -19.90 24.44 -17.95
N LEU A 97 -20.22 23.50 -17.06
CA LEU A 97 -21.56 23.05 -16.73
C LEU A 97 -21.76 23.17 -15.21
N VAL A 98 -22.72 23.97 -14.80
CA VAL A 98 -23.00 24.19 -13.38
C VAL A 98 -24.20 23.35 -12.94
N LEU A 99 -24.04 22.61 -11.84
CA LEU A 99 -25.10 21.81 -11.26
C LEU A 99 -26.18 22.73 -10.64
N ASN A 100 -27.41 22.59 -11.09
CA ASN A 100 -28.55 23.35 -10.56
C ASN A 100 -29.24 22.58 -9.42
N VAL A 101 -28.88 22.89 -8.19
CA VAL A 101 -29.30 22.18 -6.97
C VAL A 101 -29.53 23.16 -5.82
N GLN A 102 -30.28 22.72 -4.82
CA GLN A 102 -30.49 23.43 -3.57
C GLN A 102 -29.74 22.77 -2.42
N ASP A 103 -29.44 23.52 -1.39
CA ASP A 103 -28.82 22.99 -0.16
C ASP A 103 -29.70 21.89 0.45
N GLY A 104 -29.07 20.79 0.89
CA GLY A 104 -29.74 19.60 1.42
C GLY A 104 -30.25 18.60 0.38
N GLU A 105 -30.14 18.89 -0.92
CA GLU A 105 -30.67 18.02 -1.98
C GLU A 105 -29.82 16.76 -2.19
N ASP A 106 -30.47 15.64 -2.56
CA ASP A 106 -29.81 14.49 -3.15
C ASP A 106 -29.39 14.79 -4.59
N ILE A 107 -28.10 14.88 -4.81
CA ILE A 107 -27.54 15.27 -6.10
C ILE A 107 -27.22 14.07 -7.01
N THR A 108 -27.44 12.83 -6.57
CA THR A 108 -27.00 11.62 -7.28
C THR A 108 -27.43 11.61 -8.75
N VAL A 109 -28.73 11.75 -8.99
CA VAL A 109 -29.29 11.68 -10.36
C VAL A 109 -28.90 12.91 -11.19
N LYS A 110 -29.00 14.11 -10.61
CA LYS A 110 -28.71 15.36 -11.31
C LYS A 110 -27.22 15.44 -11.69
N LEU A 111 -26.32 15.10 -10.77
CA LEU A 111 -24.88 15.15 -11.03
C LEU A 111 -24.46 14.06 -12.03
N ASN A 112 -24.99 12.85 -11.95
CA ASN A 112 -24.75 11.83 -12.97
C ASN A 112 -25.24 12.25 -14.36
N THR A 113 -26.40 12.90 -14.43
CA THR A 113 -26.91 13.45 -15.70
C THR A 113 -25.97 14.52 -16.25
N LEU A 114 -25.45 15.40 -15.39
CA LEU A 114 -24.55 16.47 -15.80
C LEU A 114 -23.19 15.93 -16.24
N LEU A 115 -22.65 14.91 -15.53
CA LEU A 115 -21.43 14.20 -15.90
C LEU A 115 -21.56 13.48 -17.24
N ALA A 116 -22.72 12.85 -17.54
CA ALA A 116 -23.00 12.28 -18.84
C ALA A 116 -23.06 13.33 -19.94
N GLN A 117 -23.69 14.49 -19.69
CA GLN A 117 -23.67 15.60 -20.64
C GLN A 117 -22.25 16.15 -20.88
N ALA A 118 -21.42 16.19 -19.83
CA ALA A 118 -20.02 16.59 -19.95
C ALA A 118 -19.24 15.59 -20.83
N ARG A 119 -19.42 14.28 -20.61
CA ARG A 119 -18.84 13.22 -21.46
C ARG A 119 -19.14 13.44 -22.94
N ASP A 120 -20.41 13.73 -23.27
CA ASP A 120 -20.86 13.87 -24.67
C ASP A 120 -20.33 15.16 -25.34
N ARG A 121 -19.76 16.09 -24.58
CA ARG A 121 -19.24 17.37 -25.05
C ARG A 121 -17.73 17.50 -25.00
N ALA A 122 -17.09 16.76 -24.08
CA ALA A 122 -15.66 16.85 -23.87
C ALA A 122 -14.87 16.11 -24.96
N THR A 123 -13.73 16.68 -25.33
CA THR A 123 -12.73 16.05 -26.22
C THR A 123 -11.35 16.15 -25.57
N ASP A 124 -10.33 15.51 -26.17
CA ASP A 124 -8.96 15.61 -25.66
C ASP A 124 -8.42 17.04 -25.72
N GLU A 125 -8.83 17.81 -26.70
CA GLU A 125 -8.42 19.22 -26.87
C GLU A 125 -9.27 20.18 -26.05
N LYS A 126 -10.47 19.75 -25.61
CA LYS A 126 -11.40 20.59 -24.87
C LYS A 126 -12.09 19.83 -23.75
N GLN A 127 -11.57 20.00 -22.55
CA GLN A 127 -12.17 19.44 -21.35
C GLN A 127 -13.50 20.14 -20.98
N CYS A 128 -14.34 19.43 -20.24
CA CYS A 128 -15.58 19.97 -19.69
C CYS A 128 -15.46 20.08 -18.17
N LYS A 129 -15.63 21.29 -17.64
CA LYS A 129 -15.64 21.55 -16.20
C LYS A 129 -17.07 21.42 -15.67
N VAL A 130 -17.28 20.48 -14.77
CA VAL A 130 -18.54 20.29 -14.04
C VAL A 130 -18.40 20.92 -12.67
N ILE A 131 -19.24 21.89 -12.35
CA ILE A 131 -19.18 22.67 -11.11
C ILE A 131 -20.32 22.24 -10.20
N VAL A 132 -19.97 21.74 -9.01
CA VAL A 132 -20.88 21.55 -7.89
C VAL A 132 -20.80 22.81 -7.03
N PRO A 133 -21.85 23.63 -6.91
CA PRO A 133 -21.80 24.85 -6.13
C PRO A 133 -21.51 24.60 -4.64
N PRO A 134 -20.99 25.59 -3.90
CA PRO A 134 -20.90 25.49 -2.44
C PRO A 134 -22.27 25.18 -1.81
N GLY A 135 -22.30 24.26 -0.82
CA GLY A 135 -23.53 23.83 -0.15
C GLY A 135 -23.37 22.42 0.47
N ASN A 136 -24.44 21.94 1.10
CA ASN A 136 -24.48 20.60 1.68
C ASN A 136 -25.41 19.72 0.84
N TYR A 137 -24.93 18.58 0.42
CA TYR A 137 -25.64 17.68 -0.48
C TYR A 137 -25.57 16.24 0.01
N THR A 138 -26.47 15.41 -0.47
CA THR A 138 -26.46 13.98 -0.17
C THR A 138 -26.25 13.15 -1.43
N LEU A 139 -25.74 11.93 -1.24
CA LEU A 139 -25.61 10.89 -2.25
C LEU A 139 -26.31 9.62 -1.81
N THR A 140 -27.24 9.13 -2.62
CA THR A 140 -27.92 7.84 -2.44
C THR A 140 -27.42 6.74 -3.39
N GLY A 141 -26.40 7.03 -4.21
CA GLY A 141 -25.81 6.09 -5.16
C GLY A 141 -24.46 6.55 -5.69
N THR A 142 -23.86 5.76 -6.55
CA THR A 142 -22.54 5.99 -7.14
C THR A 142 -22.57 7.08 -8.21
N LEU A 143 -21.57 7.94 -8.20
CA LEU A 143 -21.30 8.89 -9.29
C LEU A 143 -20.38 8.25 -10.33
N HIS A 144 -20.68 8.54 -11.62
CA HIS A 144 -19.93 8.02 -12.77
C HIS A 144 -19.21 9.16 -13.49
N MET A 145 -17.88 9.14 -13.44
CA MET A 145 -17.05 10.15 -14.09
C MET A 145 -16.41 9.59 -15.38
N TYR A 146 -16.10 10.44 -16.32
CA TYR A 146 -15.64 10.06 -17.65
C TYR A 146 -14.38 10.85 -18.05
N SER A 147 -13.77 10.45 -19.19
CA SER A 147 -12.60 11.14 -19.71
C SER A 147 -12.86 12.63 -20.00
N ASN A 148 -11.80 13.42 -19.89
CA ASN A 148 -11.79 14.85 -20.23
C ASN A 148 -12.76 15.70 -19.36
N ILE A 149 -12.99 15.26 -18.11
CA ILE A 149 -13.84 15.99 -17.17
C ILE A 149 -13.02 16.54 -16.01
N TYR A 150 -13.27 17.83 -15.71
CA TYR A 150 -12.81 18.49 -14.52
C TYR A 150 -14.01 18.67 -13.57
N LEU A 151 -14.11 17.86 -12.53
CA LEU A 151 -15.13 18.00 -11.47
C LEU A 151 -14.62 18.96 -10.39
N TYR A 152 -15.25 20.11 -10.26
CA TYR A 152 -14.94 21.14 -9.29
C TYR A 152 -16.04 21.24 -8.25
N ALA A 153 -15.67 21.05 -6.98
CA ALA A 153 -16.62 20.98 -5.87
C ALA A 153 -16.19 21.80 -4.63
N GLU A 154 -15.38 22.84 -4.81
CA GLU A 154 -14.92 23.67 -3.71
C GLU A 154 -16.08 24.27 -2.91
N GLY A 155 -16.04 24.15 -1.58
CA GLY A 155 -17.09 24.61 -0.68
C GLY A 155 -18.34 23.71 -0.64
N ALA A 156 -18.40 22.64 -1.42
CA ALA A 156 -19.45 21.64 -1.33
C ALA A 156 -19.12 20.58 -0.28
N THR A 157 -20.11 20.18 0.52
CA THR A 157 -20.06 19.00 1.38
C THR A 157 -21.03 17.96 0.83
N ILE A 158 -20.51 16.79 0.47
CA ILE A 158 -21.26 15.71 -0.19
C ILE A 158 -21.24 14.49 0.71
N THR A 159 -22.37 14.17 1.33
CA THR A 159 -22.50 13.12 2.34
C THR A 159 -23.25 11.91 1.79
N LYS A 160 -22.66 10.73 1.88
CA LYS A 160 -23.34 9.47 1.57
C LYS A 160 -24.49 9.23 2.56
N THR A 161 -25.66 8.88 2.03
CA THR A 161 -26.85 8.52 2.83
C THR A 161 -27.43 7.15 2.46
N SER A 162 -26.90 6.50 1.43
CA SER A 162 -27.26 5.12 1.09
C SER A 162 -26.88 4.14 2.21
N PRO A 163 -27.78 3.26 2.66
CA PRO A 163 -27.48 2.25 3.68
C PRO A 163 -26.58 1.11 3.15
N ARG A 164 -26.29 1.09 1.86
CA ARG A 164 -25.48 0.06 1.20
C ARG A 164 -24.02 0.43 1.16
N LYS A 165 -23.15 -0.57 0.96
CA LYS A 165 -21.71 -0.40 0.74
C LYS A 165 -21.42 -0.09 -0.73
N GLU A 166 -21.68 1.13 -1.15
CA GLU A 166 -21.52 1.59 -2.54
C GLU A 166 -20.34 2.55 -2.65
N ILE A 167 -19.62 2.46 -3.77
CA ILE A 167 -18.55 3.40 -4.14
C ILE A 167 -19.17 4.79 -4.31
N LEU A 168 -18.54 5.84 -3.80
CA LEU A 168 -19.05 7.21 -3.97
C LEU A 168 -18.88 7.70 -5.41
N LEU A 169 -17.67 7.51 -5.97
CA LEU A 169 -17.36 7.92 -7.33
C LEU A 169 -16.49 6.86 -8.01
N ARG A 170 -16.82 6.53 -9.25
CA ARG A 170 -16.02 5.66 -10.11
C ARG A 170 -15.92 6.20 -11.53
N LEU A 171 -14.91 5.72 -12.28
CA LEU A 171 -14.85 5.99 -13.71
C LEU A 171 -15.79 5.06 -14.48
N GLY A 172 -16.53 5.66 -15.42
CA GLY A 172 -17.45 4.94 -16.30
C GLY A 172 -18.72 4.40 -15.62
N ASP A 173 -19.69 4.09 -16.43
CA ASP A 173 -20.98 3.51 -16.05
C ASP A 173 -21.10 2.03 -16.42
N THR A 174 -20.09 1.47 -17.10
CA THR A 174 -19.97 0.07 -17.46
C THR A 174 -18.76 -0.56 -16.78
N GLN A 175 -18.68 -1.90 -16.80
CA GLN A 175 -17.51 -2.61 -16.27
C GLN A 175 -16.37 -2.72 -17.30
N LYS A 176 -16.62 -2.42 -18.57
CA LYS A 176 -15.65 -2.58 -19.66
C LYS A 176 -14.95 -1.27 -19.99
N SER A 177 -13.64 -1.34 -20.16
CA SER A 177 -12.80 -0.26 -20.66
C SER A 177 -11.84 -0.78 -21.73
N ALA A 178 -10.97 0.09 -22.23
CA ALA A 178 -9.93 -0.32 -23.18
C ALA A 178 -8.80 -1.13 -22.55
N GLY A 179 -8.73 -1.20 -21.21
CA GLY A 179 -7.62 -1.85 -20.51
C GLY A 179 -6.34 -1.03 -20.47
N GLY A 180 -5.30 -1.56 -19.86
CA GLY A 180 -4.04 -0.86 -19.67
C GLY A 180 -4.23 0.51 -19.03
N TYR A 181 -3.71 1.55 -19.68
CA TYR A 181 -3.88 2.95 -19.31
C TYR A 181 -4.80 3.74 -20.26
N GLU A 182 -5.50 3.04 -21.18
CA GLU A 182 -6.23 3.63 -22.30
C GLU A 182 -7.74 3.74 -22.06
N GLY A 183 -8.23 3.24 -20.93
CA GLY A 183 -9.67 3.23 -20.64
C GLY A 183 -10.25 4.63 -20.44
N TYR A 184 -9.56 5.45 -19.65
CA TYR A 184 -9.97 6.81 -19.32
C TYR A 184 -8.76 7.74 -19.32
N ARG A 185 -9.00 9.06 -19.51
CA ARG A 185 -7.90 10.04 -19.51
C ARG A 185 -8.32 11.45 -19.16
N ASN A 186 -7.36 12.27 -18.75
CA ASN A 186 -7.52 13.69 -18.47
C ASN A 186 -8.63 13.94 -17.43
N ILE A 187 -8.47 13.34 -16.25
CA ILE A 187 -9.43 13.37 -15.15
C ILE A 187 -8.94 14.34 -14.08
N THR A 188 -9.76 15.32 -13.71
CA THR A 188 -9.46 16.18 -12.55
C THR A 188 -10.63 16.17 -11.56
N ILE A 189 -10.34 15.94 -10.28
CA ILE A 189 -11.27 16.09 -9.16
C ILE A 189 -10.66 17.11 -8.21
N ASP A 190 -11.32 18.22 -8.02
CA ASP A 190 -10.80 19.39 -7.29
C ASP A 190 -11.80 19.88 -6.24
N GLY A 191 -11.39 19.80 -4.99
CA GLY A 191 -12.14 20.32 -3.85
C GLY A 191 -13.32 19.46 -3.40
N GLY A 192 -14.05 20.02 -2.46
CA GLY A 192 -15.19 19.41 -1.80
C GLY A 192 -14.80 18.54 -0.60
N THR A 193 -15.77 18.42 0.32
CA THR A 193 -15.74 17.47 1.42
C THR A 193 -16.62 16.28 1.04
N TRP A 194 -16.02 15.09 0.96
CA TRP A 194 -16.68 13.85 0.58
C TRP A 194 -16.76 12.92 1.77
N ASP A 195 -17.93 12.89 2.40
CA ASP A 195 -18.16 12.09 3.60
C ASP A 195 -18.71 10.70 3.23
N SER A 196 -17.88 9.69 3.39
CA SER A 196 -18.28 8.29 3.24
C SER A 196 -19.33 7.87 4.26
N ASN A 197 -19.44 8.59 5.38
CA ASN A 197 -20.50 8.45 6.37
C ASN A 197 -20.83 6.99 6.69
N TYR A 198 -19.84 6.23 7.17
CA TYR A 198 -20.06 4.82 7.51
C TYR A 198 -21.23 4.59 8.48
N GLU A 199 -21.66 5.63 9.20
CA GLU A 199 -22.77 5.52 10.15
C GLU A 199 -24.10 5.21 9.47
N CYS A 200 -24.31 5.64 8.22
CA CYS A 200 -25.53 5.34 7.48
C CYS A 200 -25.60 3.89 6.99
N VAL A 201 -24.51 3.13 7.04
CA VAL A 201 -24.47 1.74 6.56
C VAL A 201 -25.11 0.81 7.59
N GLU A 202 -26.14 0.07 7.17
CA GLU A 202 -26.88 -0.85 8.06
C GLU A 202 -26.04 -2.04 8.50
N ASP A 203 -25.26 -2.64 7.59
CA ASP A 203 -24.42 -3.82 7.85
C ASP A 203 -22.94 -3.44 7.93
N LYS A 204 -22.55 -2.60 8.90
CA LYS A 204 -21.15 -2.23 9.13
C LYS A 204 -20.26 -3.43 9.48
N GLY A 205 -20.81 -4.37 10.26
CA GLY A 205 -20.11 -5.56 10.74
C GLY A 205 -19.88 -6.64 9.70
N GLY A 206 -20.77 -6.73 8.70
CA GLY A 206 -20.72 -7.74 7.65
C GLY A 206 -19.52 -7.62 6.71
N PRO A 207 -19.36 -8.56 5.78
CA PRO A 207 -18.18 -8.63 4.92
C PRO A 207 -18.01 -7.39 4.03
N GLY A 208 -16.74 -7.07 3.73
CA GLY A 208 -16.33 -5.96 2.87
C GLY A 208 -16.57 -4.58 3.47
N GLY A 209 -15.89 -3.61 2.89
CA GLY A 209 -16.08 -2.18 3.05
C GLY A 209 -16.62 -1.57 1.77
N PHE A 210 -16.43 -0.27 1.60
CA PHE A 210 -16.62 0.38 0.31
C PHE A 210 -15.56 1.47 0.10
N VAL A 211 -15.22 1.68 -1.14
CA VAL A 211 -14.21 2.65 -1.56
C VAL A 211 -14.87 4.01 -1.75
N GLY A 212 -14.19 5.08 -1.35
CA GLY A 212 -14.63 6.44 -1.67
C GLY A 212 -14.59 6.68 -3.17
N PHE A 213 -13.39 6.89 -3.72
CA PHE A 213 -13.18 7.05 -5.17
C PHE A 213 -12.40 5.87 -5.72
N ARG A 214 -12.91 5.26 -6.80
CA ARG A 214 -12.26 4.15 -7.51
C ARG A 214 -11.93 4.55 -8.93
N ILE A 215 -10.65 4.56 -9.28
CA ILE A 215 -10.11 5.04 -10.55
C ILE A 215 -9.26 3.93 -11.16
N GLY A 216 -9.68 3.40 -12.30
CA GLY A 216 -8.99 2.31 -12.97
C GLY A 216 -8.83 2.51 -14.46
N HIS A 217 -7.81 1.86 -15.06
CA HIS A 217 -7.48 1.94 -16.46
C HIS A 217 -7.41 3.37 -17.00
N ALA A 218 -6.63 4.23 -16.33
CA ALA A 218 -6.64 5.66 -16.64
C ALA A 218 -5.24 6.25 -16.79
N THR A 219 -5.17 7.36 -17.52
CA THR A 219 -3.97 8.19 -17.60
C THR A 219 -4.29 9.68 -17.38
N ASN A 220 -3.30 10.45 -16.90
CA ASN A 220 -3.42 11.87 -16.61
C ASN A 220 -4.56 12.16 -15.61
N VAL A 221 -4.38 11.71 -14.36
CA VAL A 221 -5.36 11.84 -13.29
C VAL A 221 -4.87 12.83 -12.23
N THR A 222 -5.69 13.80 -11.87
CA THR A 222 -5.41 14.73 -10.77
C THR A 222 -6.53 14.67 -9.74
N VAL A 223 -6.18 14.41 -8.48
CA VAL A 223 -7.07 14.53 -7.33
C VAL A 223 -6.47 15.57 -6.38
N LYS A 224 -7.10 16.70 -6.20
CA LYS A 224 -6.53 17.80 -5.42
C LYS A 224 -7.53 18.52 -4.53
N ASN A 225 -7.04 19.01 -3.39
CA ASN A 225 -7.81 19.83 -2.43
C ASN A 225 -9.09 19.13 -1.91
N VAL A 226 -9.17 17.81 -2.00
CA VAL A 226 -10.32 17.02 -1.59
C VAL A 226 -10.20 16.64 -0.12
N THR A 227 -11.28 16.82 0.65
CA THR A 227 -11.39 16.28 2.01
C THR A 227 -12.24 15.02 2.00
N PHE A 228 -11.63 13.90 2.37
CA PHE A 228 -12.29 12.60 2.51
C PHE A 228 -12.56 12.31 3.99
N LEU A 229 -13.79 11.92 4.33
CA LEU A 229 -14.20 11.65 5.70
C LEU A 229 -14.80 10.24 5.88
N ASN A 230 -14.57 9.65 7.08
CA ASN A 230 -15.36 8.56 7.66
C ASN A 230 -15.42 7.27 6.83
N ASN A 231 -14.26 6.68 6.54
CA ASN A 231 -14.16 5.44 5.77
C ASN A 231 -14.71 4.20 6.53
N LEU A 232 -15.26 3.23 5.78
CA LEU A 232 -15.71 1.93 6.29
C LEU A 232 -14.88 0.78 5.71
N LYS A 233 -13.90 0.27 6.47
CA LYS A 233 -13.16 -0.98 6.18
C LYS A 233 -12.49 -1.05 4.79
N SER A 234 -12.17 0.06 4.14
CA SER A 234 -11.60 0.07 2.80
C SER A 234 -10.78 1.35 2.57
N HIS A 235 -10.72 1.84 1.35
CA HIS A 235 -9.91 2.95 0.92
C HIS A 235 -10.74 4.21 0.67
N PHE A 236 -10.18 5.40 0.91
CA PHE A 236 -10.79 6.64 0.43
C PHE A 236 -10.56 6.82 -1.07
N LEU A 237 -9.34 6.50 -1.53
CA LEU A 237 -8.96 6.59 -2.93
C LEU A 237 -8.21 5.31 -3.32
N GLU A 238 -8.73 4.61 -4.32
CA GLU A 238 -8.16 3.38 -4.83
C GLU A 238 -7.87 3.53 -6.33
N LEU A 239 -6.62 3.30 -6.72
CA LEU A 239 -6.10 3.45 -8.07
C LEU A 239 -5.57 2.10 -8.56
N ALA A 240 -5.98 1.64 -9.75
CA ALA A 240 -5.44 0.44 -10.37
C ALA A 240 -5.26 0.62 -11.88
N GLY A 241 -4.09 0.23 -12.42
CA GLY A 241 -3.81 0.49 -13.82
C GLY A 241 -3.89 1.99 -14.17
N VAL A 242 -3.28 2.84 -13.33
CA VAL A 242 -3.27 4.28 -13.53
C VAL A 242 -1.85 4.75 -13.81
N LYS A 243 -1.70 5.58 -14.83
CA LYS A 243 -0.43 6.20 -15.21
C LYS A 243 -0.53 7.72 -15.20
N ASN A 244 0.56 8.39 -14.77
CA ASN A 244 0.63 9.84 -14.69
C ASN A 244 -0.48 10.41 -13.79
N ALA A 245 -0.41 10.15 -12.48
CA ALA A 245 -1.39 10.72 -11.55
C ALA A 245 -0.73 11.58 -10.47
N GLU A 246 -1.44 12.63 -10.08
CA GLU A 246 -1.07 13.50 -8.96
C GLU A 246 -2.20 13.55 -7.94
N ILE A 247 -1.87 13.25 -6.67
CA ILE A 247 -2.76 13.41 -5.51
C ILE A 247 -2.12 14.44 -4.59
N THR A 248 -2.73 15.63 -4.47
CA THR A 248 -2.10 16.76 -3.79
C THR A 248 -3.07 17.62 -2.98
N GLY A 249 -2.62 18.12 -1.82
CA GLY A 249 -3.42 19.03 -0.98
C GLY A 249 -4.70 18.41 -0.40
N CYS A 250 -4.82 17.06 -0.41
CA CYS A 250 -5.98 16.36 0.09
C CYS A 250 -5.89 16.09 1.60
N THR A 251 -7.05 15.94 2.24
CA THR A 251 -7.17 15.55 3.64
C THR A 251 -7.96 14.25 3.73
N PHE A 252 -7.40 13.27 4.46
CA PHE A 252 -8.02 11.97 4.74
C PHE A 252 -8.22 11.85 6.23
N ARG A 253 -9.49 11.70 6.70
CA ARG A 253 -9.78 11.70 8.14
C ARG A 253 -10.93 10.78 8.52
N GLY A 254 -10.72 10.04 9.62
CA GLY A 254 -11.74 9.21 10.25
C GLY A 254 -11.95 7.86 9.59
N TYR A 255 -12.15 6.84 10.40
CA TYR A 255 -12.45 5.46 9.98
C TYR A 255 -13.29 4.77 11.04
N TRP A 256 -13.96 3.66 10.66
CA TRP A 256 -14.70 2.86 11.62
C TRP A 256 -13.76 2.05 12.53
N LYS A 257 -13.64 2.50 13.80
CA LYS A 257 -12.60 2.05 14.75
C LYS A 257 -12.81 0.63 15.29
N GLU A 258 -14.00 0.07 15.16
CA GLU A 258 -14.31 -1.29 15.62
C GLU A 258 -13.69 -2.37 14.71
N PHE A 259 -13.31 -2.02 13.51
CA PHE A 259 -12.62 -2.89 12.58
C PHE A 259 -11.13 -2.59 12.58
N THR A 260 -10.32 -3.59 12.89
CA THR A 260 -8.86 -3.49 13.00
C THR A 260 -8.12 -4.32 11.96
N GLY A 261 -8.84 -4.97 11.03
CA GLY A 261 -8.25 -5.76 9.94
C GLY A 261 -7.45 -4.94 8.94
N GLY A 262 -6.64 -5.61 8.11
CA GLY A 262 -5.82 -5.01 7.06
C GLY A 262 -6.62 -4.37 5.92
N GLY A 263 -5.89 -3.85 4.91
CA GLY A 263 -6.52 -3.34 3.68
C GLY A 263 -7.29 -2.03 3.86
N GLN A 264 -6.82 -1.13 4.70
CA GLN A 264 -7.43 0.17 4.98
C GLN A 264 -6.46 1.33 4.75
N GLU A 265 -5.60 1.24 3.77
CA GLU A 265 -4.79 2.36 3.32
C GLU A 265 -5.73 3.46 2.77
N CYS A 266 -5.52 4.72 3.19
CA CYS A 266 -6.31 5.84 2.68
C CYS A 266 -6.19 5.98 1.16
N ILE A 267 -4.95 5.93 0.66
CA ILE A 267 -4.64 5.85 -0.76
C ILE A 267 -4.05 4.46 -1.04
N GLN A 268 -4.77 3.68 -1.83
CA GLN A 268 -4.35 2.36 -2.27
C GLN A 268 -3.90 2.42 -3.73
N LEU A 269 -2.66 1.99 -3.99
CA LEU A 269 -2.19 1.68 -5.34
C LEU A 269 -2.33 0.18 -5.57
N ASP A 270 -3.05 -0.19 -6.61
CA ASP A 270 -3.45 -1.57 -6.85
C ASP A 270 -3.24 -1.98 -8.30
N ALA A 271 -3.59 -3.20 -8.64
CA ALA A 271 -3.58 -3.74 -9.99
C ALA A 271 -5.00 -4.11 -10.44
N CYS A 272 -5.24 -4.04 -11.75
CA CYS A 272 -6.54 -4.42 -12.32
C CYS A 272 -6.74 -5.93 -12.27
N MET A 273 -7.36 -6.42 -11.20
CA MET A 273 -7.59 -7.83 -10.89
C MET A 273 -9.02 -8.09 -10.36
N PRO A 274 -9.60 -9.29 -10.58
CA PRO A 274 -11.01 -9.55 -10.29
C PRO A 274 -11.43 -9.31 -8.83
N ARG A 275 -10.63 -9.79 -7.87
CA ARG A 275 -10.96 -9.73 -6.45
C ARG A 275 -10.53 -8.45 -5.77
N ILE A 276 -9.46 -7.84 -6.29
CA ILE A 276 -8.84 -6.66 -5.68
C ILE A 276 -9.50 -5.39 -6.20
N PHE A 277 -9.69 -5.31 -7.51
CA PHE A 277 -10.26 -4.13 -8.17
C PHE A 277 -11.47 -4.49 -9.04
N PRO A 278 -12.55 -5.03 -8.46
CA PRO A 278 -13.70 -5.52 -9.22
C PRO A 278 -14.43 -4.41 -9.98
N GLY A 279 -15.00 -4.78 -11.13
CA GLY A 279 -15.81 -3.87 -11.94
C GLY A 279 -15.02 -2.98 -12.91
N TYR A 280 -13.77 -3.35 -13.24
CA TYR A 280 -12.93 -2.69 -14.24
C TYR A 280 -12.29 -3.73 -15.16
N LEU A 281 -13.03 -4.16 -16.17
CA LEU A 281 -12.55 -5.06 -17.21
C LEU A 281 -11.79 -4.28 -18.31
N PRO A 282 -10.75 -4.91 -18.91
CA PRO A 282 -10.24 -6.28 -18.66
C PRO A 282 -9.39 -6.35 -17.38
N TYR A 283 -9.35 -7.55 -16.78
CA TYR A 283 -8.44 -7.81 -15.67
C TYR A 283 -7.07 -8.23 -16.20
N ASP A 284 -6.30 -7.27 -16.66
CA ASP A 284 -5.04 -7.45 -17.38
C ASP A 284 -3.79 -7.31 -16.48
N GLY A 285 -3.99 -7.16 -15.18
CA GLY A 285 -2.91 -6.97 -14.22
C GLY A 285 -2.15 -5.65 -14.39
N SER A 286 -2.75 -4.64 -15.01
CA SER A 286 -2.15 -3.30 -15.11
C SER A 286 -1.97 -2.69 -13.71
N VAL A 287 -0.76 -2.23 -13.41
CA VAL A 287 -0.36 -1.60 -12.14
C VAL A 287 -0.30 -0.08 -12.27
N CYS A 288 -0.07 0.62 -11.16
CA CYS A 288 0.13 2.07 -11.19
C CYS A 288 1.58 2.43 -11.54
N GLU A 289 1.76 3.51 -12.33
CA GLU A 289 3.06 4.02 -12.79
C GLU A 289 3.06 5.56 -12.88
N ASN A 290 4.19 6.20 -12.54
CA ASN A 290 4.35 7.66 -12.54
C ASN A 290 3.31 8.35 -11.63
N ILE A 291 3.31 8.02 -10.35
CA ILE A 291 2.36 8.55 -9.36
C ILE A 291 3.05 9.51 -8.41
N VAL A 292 2.48 10.70 -8.24
CA VAL A 292 2.94 11.70 -7.27
C VAL A 292 1.88 11.88 -6.19
N ILE A 293 2.26 11.62 -4.93
CA ILE A 293 1.40 11.81 -3.74
C ILE A 293 2.10 12.81 -2.83
N LYS A 294 1.67 14.06 -2.83
CA LYS A 294 2.38 15.12 -2.12
C LYS A 294 1.45 16.10 -1.39
N ASP A 295 1.99 16.71 -0.33
CA ASP A 295 1.34 17.81 0.40
C ASP A 295 -0.05 17.42 0.96
N ASN A 296 -0.30 16.13 1.25
CA ASN A 296 -1.54 15.62 1.79
C ASN A 296 -1.49 15.48 3.31
N THR A 297 -2.65 15.47 3.95
CA THR A 297 -2.82 15.26 5.39
C THR A 297 -3.64 13.99 5.66
N PHE A 298 -3.11 13.11 6.50
CA PHE A 298 -3.75 11.88 6.99
C PHE A 298 -3.91 12.01 8.49
N GLU A 299 -5.15 12.01 8.99
CA GLU A 299 -5.43 12.28 10.40
C GLU A 299 -6.47 11.29 10.96
N ASP A 300 -6.14 10.67 12.10
CA ASP A 300 -7.02 9.71 12.77
C ASP A 300 -7.54 8.62 11.82
N VAL A 301 -6.64 8.00 11.05
CA VAL A 301 -6.94 6.93 10.09
C VAL A 301 -6.20 5.63 10.46
N PHE A 302 -6.58 4.51 9.83
CA PHE A 302 -5.98 3.23 10.14
C PHE A 302 -4.57 3.11 9.55
N ALA A 303 -4.41 3.31 8.25
CA ALA A 303 -3.13 3.32 7.52
C ALA A 303 -3.13 4.44 6.47
N GLY A 304 -1.95 4.86 6.02
CA GLY A 304 -1.81 6.00 5.13
C GLY A 304 -1.85 5.62 3.64
N ILE A 305 -0.68 5.44 3.03
CA ILE A 305 -0.49 5.17 1.61
C ILE A 305 0.10 3.78 1.44
N GLY A 306 -0.38 3.00 0.46
CA GLY A 306 0.30 1.75 0.18
C GLY A 306 -0.34 0.85 -0.85
N SER A 307 0.21 -0.37 -0.90
CA SER A 307 -0.27 -1.48 -1.70
C SER A 307 -0.27 -2.74 -0.84
N HIS A 308 -1.36 -3.45 -0.79
CA HIS A 308 -1.42 -4.75 -0.11
C HIS A 308 -1.57 -5.93 -1.08
N SER A 309 -1.63 -5.65 -2.37
CA SER A 309 -1.59 -6.63 -3.45
C SER A 309 -0.51 -6.24 -4.48
N MET A 310 -0.01 -7.19 -5.23
CA MET A 310 1.02 -6.97 -6.23
C MET A 310 0.91 -7.92 -7.40
N MET A 311 1.32 -7.48 -8.57
CA MET A 311 1.66 -8.36 -9.68
C MET A 311 3.10 -8.84 -9.53
N PHE A 312 3.32 -10.13 -9.70
CA PHE A 312 4.63 -10.72 -9.45
C PHE A 312 5.70 -10.23 -10.44
N ASP A 313 5.31 -9.94 -11.66
CA ASP A 313 6.17 -9.54 -12.78
C ASP A 313 6.04 -8.06 -13.18
N LYS A 314 5.14 -7.32 -12.52
CA LYS A 314 4.86 -5.92 -12.83
C LYS A 314 4.97 -5.07 -11.56
N PRO A 315 6.15 -4.52 -11.24
CA PRO A 315 6.29 -3.62 -10.10
C PRO A 315 5.56 -2.29 -10.35
N TYR A 316 5.14 -1.65 -9.27
CA TYR A 316 4.73 -0.23 -9.29
C TYR A 316 5.98 0.62 -9.52
N LYS A 317 5.96 1.56 -10.50
CA LYS A 317 7.16 2.30 -10.91
C LYS A 317 7.00 3.81 -10.82
N ASN A 318 8.13 4.49 -10.56
CA ASN A 318 8.20 5.94 -10.54
C ASN A 318 7.17 6.55 -9.59
N ILE A 319 7.22 6.15 -8.31
CA ILE A 319 6.30 6.63 -7.28
C ILE A 319 7.00 7.67 -6.42
N THR A 320 6.43 8.86 -6.32
CA THR A 320 6.92 9.92 -5.42
C THR A 320 5.91 10.15 -4.30
N ILE A 321 6.34 9.98 -3.04
CA ILE A 321 5.55 10.24 -1.84
C ILE A 321 6.28 11.31 -1.02
N SER A 322 5.85 12.57 -1.10
CA SER A 322 6.62 13.68 -0.53
C SER A 322 5.78 14.70 0.24
N ASN A 323 6.39 15.27 1.28
CA ASN A 323 5.82 16.37 2.07
C ASN A 323 4.43 16.09 2.66
N ASN A 324 4.04 14.82 2.81
CA ASN A 324 2.77 14.46 3.43
C ASN A 324 2.87 14.51 4.95
N ARG A 325 1.73 14.77 5.60
CA ARG A 325 1.58 14.77 7.06
C ARG A 325 0.69 13.62 7.50
N PHE A 326 1.23 12.75 8.34
CA PHE A 326 0.51 11.63 8.94
C PHE A 326 0.44 11.86 10.45
N ASN A 327 -0.77 11.81 11.02
CA ASN A 327 -1.00 12.05 12.43
C ASN A 327 -2.02 11.06 12.99
N ASN A 328 -1.64 10.34 14.07
CA ASN A 328 -2.48 9.36 14.76
C ASN A 328 -2.94 8.21 13.84
N LEU A 329 -2.01 7.52 13.18
CA LEU A 329 -2.29 6.34 12.39
C LEU A 329 -2.15 5.08 13.25
N LYS A 330 -3.17 4.23 13.22
CA LYS A 330 -3.18 2.98 13.99
C LYS A 330 -2.10 2.01 13.53
N LYS A 331 -1.83 1.96 12.22
CA LYS A 331 -0.84 1.08 11.58
C LYS A 331 0.26 1.92 10.92
N ARG A 332 0.73 1.56 9.76
CA ARG A 332 1.85 2.20 9.06
C ARG A 332 1.42 3.44 8.26
N ALA A 333 2.33 4.39 8.13
CA ALA A 333 2.09 5.58 7.29
C ALA A 333 2.25 5.26 5.81
N ILE A 334 3.32 4.53 5.42
CA ILE A 334 3.62 4.22 4.02
C ILE A 334 4.03 2.75 3.87
N TRP A 335 3.46 2.07 2.88
CA TRP A 335 3.79 0.71 2.51
C TRP A 335 4.09 0.57 1.01
N CYS A 336 5.36 0.40 0.68
CA CYS A 336 5.82 0.15 -0.69
C CYS A 336 5.98 -1.37 -0.92
N LEU A 337 4.99 -2.01 -1.51
CA LEU A 337 5.03 -3.43 -1.86
C LEU A 337 5.36 -3.59 -3.34
N ASN A 338 6.55 -4.14 -3.63
CA ASN A 338 7.08 -4.32 -4.99
C ASN A 338 7.17 -3.00 -5.79
N TYR A 339 7.68 -1.95 -5.17
CA TYR A 339 7.89 -0.66 -5.81
C TYR A 339 9.31 -0.57 -6.39
N GLN A 340 9.44 0.12 -7.52
CA GLN A 340 10.73 0.46 -8.17
C GLN A 340 10.81 1.96 -8.45
N ASP A 341 12.04 2.48 -8.53
CA ASP A 341 12.28 3.89 -8.88
C ASP A 341 11.43 4.85 -8.02
N THR A 342 11.50 4.67 -6.70
CA THR A 342 10.54 5.30 -5.78
C THR A 342 11.25 6.26 -4.82
N VAL A 343 10.64 7.42 -4.59
CA VAL A 343 11.13 8.43 -3.65
C VAL A 343 10.12 8.68 -2.54
N VAL A 344 10.54 8.50 -1.28
CA VAL A 344 9.77 8.80 -0.07
C VAL A 344 10.52 9.87 0.72
N THR A 345 10.12 11.14 0.60
CA THR A 345 10.93 12.24 1.13
C THR A 345 10.13 13.35 1.80
N GLY A 346 10.72 13.99 2.82
CA GLY A 346 10.15 15.18 3.46
C GLY A 346 8.83 14.94 4.21
N ASN A 347 8.42 13.69 4.43
CA ASN A 347 7.17 13.39 5.11
C ASN A 347 7.31 13.54 6.63
N THR A 348 6.26 14.05 7.28
CA THR A 348 6.15 14.13 8.73
C THR A 348 5.12 13.13 9.23
N MET A 349 5.57 12.19 10.05
CA MET A 349 4.77 11.09 10.61
C MET A 349 4.78 11.20 12.13
N THR A 350 3.63 11.52 12.72
CA THR A 350 3.49 11.72 14.17
C THR A 350 2.48 10.72 14.73
N ASN A 351 2.87 10.00 15.77
CA ASN A 351 2.02 8.99 16.40
C ASN A 351 1.51 7.95 15.38
N VAL A 352 2.44 7.30 14.65
CA VAL A 352 2.11 6.24 13.70
C VAL A 352 2.53 4.88 14.26
N GLY A 353 1.81 3.82 13.96
CA GLY A 353 2.15 2.46 14.36
C GLY A 353 3.41 1.92 13.65
N GLY A 354 3.78 2.49 12.51
CA GLY A 354 5.00 2.27 11.77
C GLY A 354 5.20 3.38 10.75
N GLY A 355 6.45 3.71 10.44
CA GLY A 355 6.77 4.76 9.48
C GLY A 355 6.69 4.25 8.04
N VAL A 356 7.83 3.91 7.45
CA VAL A 356 7.94 3.44 6.07
C VAL A 356 8.24 1.94 6.05
N TYR A 357 7.40 1.16 5.39
CA TYR A 357 7.60 -0.26 5.16
C TYR A 357 7.85 -0.51 3.68
N VAL A 358 8.97 -1.12 3.35
CA VAL A 358 9.34 -1.48 1.97
C VAL A 358 9.52 -2.99 1.91
N ARG A 359 8.81 -3.64 1.01
CA ARG A 359 8.86 -5.08 0.82
C ARG A 359 9.00 -5.41 -0.67
N SER A 360 9.87 -6.36 -1.02
CA SER A 360 10.03 -6.77 -2.41
C SER A 360 8.84 -7.57 -2.91
N VAL A 361 8.63 -8.75 -2.37
CA VAL A 361 7.54 -9.66 -2.73
C VAL A 361 6.78 -10.03 -1.48
N TYR A 362 5.49 -10.23 -1.61
CA TYR A 362 4.67 -10.86 -0.59
C TYR A 362 3.85 -11.94 -1.26
N THR A 363 4.36 -13.18 -1.20
CA THR A 363 3.81 -14.29 -1.98
C THR A 363 2.34 -14.59 -1.72
N ARG A 364 1.82 -14.27 -0.53
CA ARG A 364 0.40 -14.40 -0.22
C ARG A 364 -0.49 -13.45 -1.01
N ASN A 365 0.04 -12.28 -1.37
CA ASN A 365 -0.68 -11.19 -2.03
C ASN A 365 -0.11 -10.93 -3.43
N ALA A 366 0.65 -11.89 -3.96
CA ALA A 366 1.22 -11.82 -5.29
C ALA A 366 0.31 -12.54 -6.30
N HIS A 367 0.14 -11.93 -7.45
CA HIS A 367 -0.72 -12.40 -8.52
C HIS A 367 0.04 -12.47 -9.84
N THR A 368 -0.42 -13.30 -10.75
CA THR A 368 0.14 -13.45 -12.10
C THR A 368 -0.98 -13.39 -13.13
N VAL A 369 -0.65 -13.04 -14.38
CA VAL A 369 -1.61 -13.10 -15.49
C VAL A 369 -1.68 -14.54 -16.02
N SER A 370 -2.86 -15.02 -16.41
CA SER A 370 -3.07 -16.37 -16.94
C SER A 370 -2.21 -16.64 -18.18
N GLY A 371 -1.61 -17.83 -18.23
CA GLY A 371 -0.75 -18.27 -19.33
C GLY A 371 0.66 -17.69 -19.32
N GLN A 372 1.02 -16.86 -18.37
CA GLN A 372 2.37 -16.35 -18.20
C GLN A 372 3.22 -17.35 -17.42
N GLU A 373 4.38 -17.73 -17.98
CA GLU A 373 5.41 -18.41 -17.22
C GLU A 373 6.09 -17.40 -16.30
N VAL A 374 6.18 -17.75 -15.03
CA VAL A 374 6.83 -16.93 -14.02
C VAL A 374 8.17 -17.55 -13.66
N SER A 375 9.27 -16.87 -13.98
CA SER A 375 10.62 -17.27 -13.60
C SER A 375 11.12 -16.47 -12.40
N PRO A 376 11.69 -17.10 -11.35
CA PRO A 376 12.34 -16.38 -10.27
C PRO A 376 13.51 -15.48 -10.73
N GLU A 377 14.17 -15.86 -11.81
CA GLU A 377 15.33 -15.13 -12.36
C GLU A 377 14.92 -13.89 -13.16
N GLU A 378 13.68 -13.85 -13.65
CA GLU A 378 13.10 -12.72 -14.38
C GLU A 378 12.34 -11.76 -13.47
N ASN A 379 12.24 -12.09 -12.19
CA ASN A 379 11.48 -11.30 -11.23
C ASN A 379 12.11 -9.94 -11.02
N GLN A 380 11.29 -8.95 -11.23
CA GLN A 380 11.60 -7.58 -10.87
C GLN A 380 11.27 -7.41 -9.39
N TYR A 381 12.29 -7.29 -8.60
CA TYR A 381 12.16 -7.01 -7.18
C TYR A 381 11.95 -5.53 -6.94
N ALA A 382 11.46 -5.18 -5.76
CA ALA A 382 11.55 -3.81 -5.29
C ALA A 382 13.02 -3.35 -5.30
N GLU A 383 13.31 -2.28 -6.01
CA GLU A 383 14.66 -1.75 -6.17
C GLU A 383 14.67 -0.25 -6.39
N ASN A 384 15.83 0.36 -6.21
CA ASN A 384 16.08 1.77 -6.46
C ASN A 384 15.09 2.68 -5.70
N ILE A 385 15.10 2.57 -4.35
CA ILE A 385 14.17 3.31 -3.49
C ILE A 385 14.95 4.26 -2.58
N LEU A 386 14.60 5.54 -2.63
CA LEU A 386 15.12 6.56 -1.74
C LEU A 386 14.13 6.89 -0.62
N ILE A 387 14.55 6.74 0.64
CA ILE A 387 13.79 7.16 1.83
C ILE A 387 14.63 8.23 2.53
N ALA A 388 14.28 9.52 2.36
CA ALA A 388 15.12 10.60 2.79
C ALA A 388 14.36 11.73 3.52
N ASP A 389 15.04 12.36 4.47
CA ASP A 389 14.58 13.61 5.09
C ASP A 389 13.18 13.52 5.75
N ASN A 390 12.76 12.31 6.16
CA ASN A 390 11.48 12.10 6.83
C ASN A 390 11.62 12.27 8.34
N GLN A 391 10.58 12.79 9.00
CA GLN A 391 10.44 12.88 10.45
C GLN A 391 9.40 11.87 10.91
N ILE A 392 9.80 10.90 11.74
CA ILE A 392 8.97 9.76 12.12
C ILE A 392 8.93 9.64 13.65
N THR A 393 7.76 9.78 14.25
CA THR A 393 7.52 9.48 15.65
C THR A 393 6.54 8.32 15.74
N VAL A 394 7.04 7.18 16.25
CA VAL A 394 6.28 5.94 16.33
C VAL A 394 5.53 5.83 17.64
N LEU A 395 4.30 5.34 17.58
CA LEU A 395 3.45 5.05 18.74
C LEU A 395 4.10 4.02 19.67
N GLU A 396 3.69 4.05 20.95
CA GLU A 396 3.93 2.93 21.86
C GLU A 396 3.38 1.62 21.28
N PRO A 397 4.05 0.48 21.54
CA PRO A 397 3.58 -0.83 21.12
C PRO A 397 2.11 -1.04 21.50
N THR A 398 1.33 -1.52 20.57
CA THR A 398 -0.12 -1.67 20.70
C THR A 398 -0.57 -3.07 20.29
N VAL A 399 -1.85 -3.36 20.46
CA VAL A 399 -2.44 -4.61 20.00
C VAL A 399 -3.31 -4.32 18.78
N ILE A 400 -3.06 -5.02 17.68
CA ILE A 400 -3.85 -4.99 16.46
C ILE A 400 -4.29 -6.43 16.17
N ASP A 401 -5.58 -6.67 15.98
CA ASP A 401 -6.17 -8.00 15.75
C ASP A 401 -5.73 -9.06 16.78
N GLY A 402 -5.64 -8.65 18.06
CA GLY A 402 -5.21 -9.53 19.14
C GLY A 402 -3.71 -9.86 19.16
N LYS A 403 -2.92 -9.29 18.25
CA LYS A 403 -1.47 -9.49 18.16
C LYS A 403 -0.73 -8.25 18.66
N GLN A 404 0.40 -8.47 19.34
CA GLN A 404 1.32 -7.40 19.70
C GLN A 404 1.90 -6.78 18.43
N TRP A 405 1.73 -5.47 18.28
CA TRP A 405 2.36 -4.68 17.22
C TRP A 405 3.53 -3.88 17.81
N ASN A 406 4.73 -4.22 17.40
CA ASN A 406 5.94 -3.50 17.74
C ASN A 406 6.27 -2.57 16.56
N GLY A 407 6.24 -1.27 16.80
CA GLY A 407 6.45 -0.28 15.75
C GLY A 407 7.88 -0.28 15.19
N TYR A 408 8.04 0.37 14.07
CA TYR A 408 9.34 0.61 13.42
C TYR A 408 9.36 1.99 12.75
N GLY A 409 10.54 2.59 12.69
CA GLY A 409 10.71 3.81 11.89
C GLY A 409 10.72 3.50 10.40
N ILE A 410 11.68 2.67 9.97
CA ILE A 410 11.81 2.23 8.57
C ILE A 410 12.09 0.71 8.59
N TRP A 411 11.32 -0.04 7.80
CA TRP A 411 11.55 -1.48 7.64
C TRP A 411 11.65 -1.84 6.16
N ILE A 412 12.81 -2.39 5.78
CA ILE A 412 13.17 -2.79 4.42
C ILE A 412 13.37 -4.30 4.43
N THR A 413 12.56 -5.05 3.69
CA THR A 413 12.61 -6.51 3.73
C THR A 413 12.37 -7.18 2.39
N GLY A 414 13.19 -8.17 2.07
CA GLY A 414 12.87 -9.20 1.10
C GLY A 414 12.02 -10.32 1.71
N GLU A 415 11.83 -11.40 0.97
CA GLU A 415 11.09 -12.60 1.40
C GLU A 415 11.84 -13.87 1.02
N VAL A 416 11.81 -14.89 1.89
CA VAL A 416 12.11 -16.29 1.53
C VAL A 416 10.77 -17.01 1.42
N SER A 417 10.40 -17.40 0.22
CA SER A 417 9.16 -18.10 -0.03
C SER A 417 9.38 -19.59 -0.28
N LEU A 418 8.50 -20.40 0.27
CA LEU A 418 8.38 -21.83 -0.05
C LEU A 418 7.56 -22.07 -1.32
N GLY A 419 7.13 -21.00 -1.98
CA GLY A 419 6.18 -21.02 -3.07
C GLY A 419 4.74 -20.84 -2.57
N SER A 420 3.89 -20.32 -3.39
CA SER A 420 2.45 -20.22 -3.14
C SER A 420 1.67 -20.51 -4.41
N ALA A 421 0.44 -20.98 -4.26
CA ALA A 421 -0.51 -21.10 -5.35
C ALA A 421 -1.06 -19.72 -5.70
N GLY A 422 -0.28 -18.80 -6.28
CA GLY A 422 -0.73 -17.45 -6.63
C GLY A 422 -2.08 -17.45 -7.36
N GLU A 423 -2.86 -16.42 -7.19
CA GLU A 423 -4.08 -16.22 -7.97
C GLU A 423 -3.72 -15.86 -9.40
N THR A 424 -4.24 -16.60 -10.37
CA THR A 424 -4.06 -16.29 -11.80
C THR A 424 -5.24 -15.49 -12.29
N ILE A 425 -5.00 -14.36 -12.94
CA ILE A 425 -6.04 -13.57 -13.58
C ILE A 425 -6.54 -14.35 -14.81
N PRO A 426 -7.86 -14.53 -14.99
CA PRO A 426 -8.41 -15.12 -16.20
C PRO A 426 -7.96 -14.34 -17.45
N SER A 427 -7.71 -15.04 -18.55
CA SER A 427 -7.47 -14.40 -19.83
C SER A 427 -8.72 -13.66 -20.34
N GLU A 428 -8.58 -12.77 -21.33
CA GLU A 428 -9.70 -12.04 -21.92
C GLU A 428 -10.80 -12.96 -22.51
N ASP A 429 -10.43 -14.22 -22.83
CA ASP A 429 -11.35 -15.23 -23.37
C ASP A 429 -12.12 -15.98 -22.26
N ASP A 430 -11.73 -15.83 -21.02
CA ASP A 430 -12.43 -16.46 -19.89
C ASP A 430 -13.67 -15.64 -19.49
N ASP A 431 -14.78 -16.33 -19.23
CA ASP A 431 -16.03 -15.69 -18.81
C ASP A 431 -15.82 -14.82 -17.56
N PRO A 432 -15.97 -13.48 -17.65
CA PRO A 432 -15.71 -12.58 -16.55
C PRO A 432 -16.68 -12.77 -15.35
N GLU A 433 -17.79 -13.49 -15.56
CA GLU A 433 -18.73 -13.87 -14.48
C GLU A 433 -18.27 -15.16 -13.76
N ASN A 434 -17.36 -15.92 -14.37
CA ASN A 434 -16.83 -17.15 -13.76
C ASN A 434 -15.63 -16.86 -12.85
N THR A 435 -15.90 -16.32 -11.69
CA THR A 435 -14.88 -16.08 -10.64
C THR A 435 -14.44 -17.38 -9.93
N ALA A 436 -14.95 -18.55 -10.34
CA ALA A 436 -14.94 -19.75 -9.51
C ALA A 436 -13.64 -20.58 -9.56
N ASN A 437 -12.74 -20.38 -10.54
CA ASN A 437 -11.45 -21.11 -10.57
C ASN A 437 -10.38 -20.38 -11.39
N PRO A 438 -9.62 -19.47 -10.80
CA PRO A 438 -8.36 -19.06 -11.41
C PRO A 438 -7.41 -20.26 -11.45
N THR A 439 -6.91 -20.61 -12.62
CA THR A 439 -5.83 -21.61 -12.75
C THR A 439 -4.59 -21.02 -12.06
N THR A 440 -4.14 -21.68 -11.02
CA THR A 440 -3.02 -21.22 -10.20
C THR A 440 -1.69 -21.54 -10.89
N ASN A 441 -1.06 -20.56 -11.52
CA ASN A 441 0.37 -20.62 -11.73
C ASN A 441 1.01 -20.18 -10.40
N GLY A 442 1.55 -21.12 -9.65
CA GLY A 442 2.10 -20.83 -8.33
C GLY A 442 3.25 -19.83 -8.41
N ILE A 443 3.34 -18.97 -7.41
CA ILE A 443 4.53 -18.14 -7.22
C ILE A 443 5.68 -19.10 -6.84
N PRO A 444 6.81 -19.09 -7.56
CA PRO A 444 7.91 -20.01 -7.31
C PRO A 444 8.47 -19.90 -5.90
N ALA A 445 8.97 -21.00 -5.37
CA ALA A 445 9.82 -20.94 -4.18
C ALA A 445 11.12 -20.22 -4.50
N GLY A 446 11.58 -19.34 -3.62
CA GLY A 446 12.80 -18.59 -3.87
C GLY A 446 13.12 -17.53 -2.82
N ARG A 447 14.22 -16.83 -3.04
CA ARG A 447 14.65 -15.67 -2.25
C ARG A 447 14.38 -14.40 -3.06
N TYR A 448 13.46 -13.60 -2.61
CA TYR A 448 13.05 -12.34 -3.24
C TYR A 448 13.72 -11.19 -2.50
N ILE A 449 14.97 -10.89 -2.86
CA ILE A 449 15.82 -9.92 -2.19
C ILE A 449 15.44 -8.52 -2.67
N ILE A 450 15.45 -7.55 -1.75
CA ILE A 450 15.30 -6.14 -2.09
C ILE A 450 16.66 -5.49 -2.36
N ARG A 451 16.77 -4.60 -3.35
CA ARG A 451 18.04 -4.00 -3.78
C ARG A 451 18.01 -2.49 -3.87
N GLY A 452 19.21 -1.87 -3.72
CA GLY A 452 19.41 -0.46 -4.03
C GLY A 452 18.58 0.50 -3.19
N VAL A 453 18.26 0.17 -1.92
CA VAL A 453 17.50 1.07 -1.06
C VAL A 453 18.44 1.98 -0.28
N THR A 454 18.19 3.28 -0.36
CA THR A 454 18.91 4.28 0.43
C THR A 454 18.00 4.90 1.48
N ALA A 455 18.32 4.72 2.77
CA ALA A 455 17.71 5.41 3.89
C ALA A 455 18.66 6.49 4.42
N ARG A 456 18.36 7.78 4.17
CA ARG A 456 19.27 8.87 4.56
C ARG A 456 18.57 10.05 5.24
N ASN A 457 19.30 10.68 6.18
CA ASN A 457 18.87 11.92 6.84
C ASN A 457 17.49 11.85 7.51
N ASN A 458 16.97 10.68 7.80
CA ASN A 458 15.68 10.54 8.48
C ASN A 458 15.86 10.78 9.99
N THR A 459 14.87 11.37 10.63
CA THR A 459 14.78 11.48 12.09
C THR A 459 13.68 10.56 12.60
N ILE A 460 14.04 9.58 13.42
CA ILE A 460 13.14 8.56 13.95
C ILE A 460 13.15 8.64 15.48
N SER A 461 11.99 8.57 16.11
CA SER A 461 11.86 8.54 17.57
C SER A 461 10.67 7.69 18.03
N GLY A 462 10.74 7.19 19.25
CA GLY A 462 9.64 6.45 19.88
C GLY A 462 10.05 5.12 20.50
N ASN A 463 9.06 4.36 20.95
CA ASN A 463 9.23 3.01 21.48
C ASN A 463 9.09 1.98 20.34
N CYS A 464 10.13 1.86 19.50
CA CYS A 464 10.09 1.09 18.28
C CYS A 464 11.49 0.60 17.91
N ASP A 465 11.61 -0.25 16.88
CA ASP A 465 12.85 -0.40 16.14
C ASP A 465 13.09 0.82 15.24
N GLY A 466 14.34 1.24 15.09
CA GLY A 466 14.68 2.38 14.25
C GLY A 466 14.63 2.07 12.76
N ILE A 467 15.71 1.51 12.20
CA ILE A 467 15.81 1.15 10.78
C ILE A 467 16.20 -0.33 10.65
N LYS A 468 15.43 -1.08 9.88
CA LYS A 468 15.60 -2.54 9.72
C LYS A 468 15.85 -2.88 8.26
N PHE A 469 16.90 -3.67 8.01
CA PHE A 469 17.17 -4.32 6.74
C PHE A 469 17.13 -5.84 6.92
N SER A 470 16.36 -6.53 6.10
CA SER A 470 16.29 -7.99 6.09
C SER A 470 16.21 -8.49 4.65
N LEU A 471 17.02 -9.48 4.28
CA LEU A 471 17.09 -9.98 2.91
C LEU A 471 17.24 -8.82 1.89
N ALA A 472 18.19 -7.94 2.18
CA ALA A 472 18.45 -6.73 1.42
C ALA A 472 19.89 -6.76 0.87
N GLU A 473 20.11 -6.14 -0.28
CA GLU A 473 21.38 -6.15 -0.99
C GLU A 473 21.67 -4.77 -1.59
N ASP A 474 22.95 -4.36 -1.62
CA ASP A 474 23.40 -3.10 -2.20
C ASP A 474 22.64 -1.86 -1.64
N CYS A 475 22.44 -1.84 -0.31
CA CYS A 475 21.67 -0.80 0.36
C CYS A 475 22.56 0.15 1.17
N SER A 476 22.06 1.36 1.42
CA SER A 476 22.73 2.39 2.20
C SER A 476 21.85 2.93 3.33
N CYS A 477 22.43 3.08 4.53
CA CYS A 477 21.80 3.69 5.69
C CYS A 477 22.74 4.75 6.26
N ARG A 478 22.50 6.04 5.97
CA ARG A 478 23.45 7.09 6.35
C ARG A 478 22.81 8.39 6.85
N GLY A 479 23.52 9.06 7.76
CA GLY A 479 23.10 10.38 8.26
C GLY A 479 21.78 10.39 9.02
N ASN A 480 21.22 9.25 9.39
CA ASN A 480 19.95 9.18 10.11
C ASN A 480 20.14 9.48 11.59
N THR A 481 19.14 10.09 12.21
CA THR A 481 19.06 10.29 13.66
C THR A 481 17.96 9.41 14.23
N VAL A 482 18.34 8.47 15.12
CA VAL A 482 17.41 7.53 15.76
C VAL A 482 17.46 7.73 17.27
N ARG A 483 16.34 8.11 17.89
CA ARG A 483 16.19 8.32 19.34
C ARG A 483 15.09 7.42 19.85
N LEU A 484 15.47 6.29 20.44
CA LEU A 484 14.51 5.30 20.94
C LEU A 484 14.20 5.51 22.41
N SER A 485 12.95 5.30 22.79
CA SER A 485 12.56 5.11 24.18
C SER A 485 12.81 3.66 24.58
N ASP A 486 13.04 3.41 25.88
CA ASP A 486 13.14 2.04 26.39
C ASP A 486 11.81 1.30 26.20
N SER A 487 11.86 0.12 25.61
CA SER A 487 10.70 -0.75 25.47
C SER A 487 10.57 -1.68 26.67
N HIS A 488 9.34 -1.86 27.15
CA HIS A 488 9.02 -2.81 28.21
C HIS A 488 8.57 -4.18 27.66
N THR A 489 8.40 -4.29 26.36
CA THR A 489 7.87 -5.49 25.69
C THR A 489 8.90 -6.28 24.92
N TYR A 490 10.00 -5.66 24.49
CA TYR A 490 11.08 -6.28 23.73
C TYR A 490 12.35 -5.41 23.75
N ASN A 491 13.47 -5.95 23.29
CA ASN A 491 14.72 -5.19 23.15
C ASN A 491 14.75 -4.52 21.77
N ASN A 492 14.41 -3.22 21.73
CA ASN A 492 14.40 -2.47 20.50
C ASN A 492 15.81 -2.12 19.99
N VAL A 493 15.96 -2.02 18.68
CA VAL A 493 17.25 -1.85 18.01
C VAL A 493 17.30 -0.55 17.19
N GLY A 494 18.39 0.18 17.30
CA GLY A 494 18.60 1.42 16.53
C GLY A 494 18.65 1.15 15.02
N ILE A 495 19.60 0.34 14.57
CA ILE A 495 19.70 -0.13 13.18
C ILE A 495 19.97 -1.63 13.19
N SER A 496 19.17 -2.40 12.45
CA SER A 496 19.38 -3.84 12.31
C SER A 496 19.62 -4.24 10.86
N VAL A 497 20.54 -5.19 10.64
CA VAL A 497 20.83 -5.80 9.35
C VAL A 497 20.80 -7.32 9.52
N ALA A 498 19.86 -8.01 8.85
CA ALA A 498 19.71 -9.45 8.92
C ALA A 498 19.67 -10.08 7.52
N LYS A 499 20.49 -11.14 7.32
CA LYS A 499 20.54 -11.92 6.06
C LYS A 499 20.73 -11.04 4.80
N GLY A 500 21.46 -9.93 4.92
CA GLY A 500 21.75 -9.00 3.83
C GLY A 500 23.18 -9.11 3.31
N SER A 501 23.46 -8.46 2.18
CA SER A 501 24.80 -8.33 1.61
C SER A 501 25.05 -6.90 1.13
N ASN A 502 26.28 -6.45 1.20
CA ASN A 502 26.71 -5.11 0.77
C ASN A 502 25.84 -3.97 1.29
N ILE A 503 25.56 -3.96 2.61
CA ILE A 503 24.77 -2.90 3.26
C ILE A 503 25.73 -1.96 3.99
N ARG A 504 25.77 -0.70 3.54
CA ARG A 504 26.62 0.34 4.16
C ARG A 504 25.82 1.09 5.22
N VAL A 505 26.31 1.06 6.46
CA VAL A 505 25.77 1.84 7.59
C VAL A 505 26.81 2.86 8.04
N SER A 506 26.54 4.17 7.89
CA SER A 506 27.52 5.20 8.19
C SER A 506 26.90 6.52 8.66
N TYR A 507 27.63 7.26 9.49
CA TYR A 507 27.28 8.61 9.96
C TYR A 507 25.91 8.73 10.65
N ASN A 508 25.35 7.64 11.17
CA ASN A 508 24.08 7.68 11.88
C ASN A 508 24.28 8.09 13.35
N ASN A 509 23.35 8.86 13.89
CA ASN A 509 23.32 9.25 15.29
C ASN A 509 22.25 8.45 16.04
N LEU A 510 22.66 7.51 16.88
CA LEU A 510 21.79 6.60 17.59
C LEU A 510 21.82 6.89 19.09
N SER A 511 20.65 6.92 19.74
CA SER A 511 20.55 7.16 21.18
C SER A 511 19.29 6.52 21.78
N GLY A 512 19.39 6.15 23.07
CA GLY A 512 18.29 5.53 23.82
C GLY A 512 18.04 4.08 23.42
N GLY A 513 16.89 3.55 23.88
CA GLY A 513 16.54 2.15 23.70
C GLY A 513 17.24 1.22 24.71
N ASN A 514 16.69 0.01 24.86
CA ASN A 514 17.19 -1.01 25.78
C ASN A 514 17.83 -2.22 25.08
N GLY A 515 17.95 -2.19 23.76
CA GLY A 515 18.60 -3.21 22.94
C GLY A 515 19.95 -2.75 22.41
N TYR A 516 20.20 -3.05 21.15
CA TYR A 516 21.46 -2.71 20.47
C TYR A 516 21.36 -1.39 19.71
N GLY A 517 22.43 -0.58 19.71
CA GLY A 517 22.54 0.55 18.80
C GLY A 517 22.54 0.08 17.34
N ILE A 518 23.46 -0.86 17.00
CA ILE A 518 23.51 -1.54 15.72
C ILE A 518 23.54 -3.06 15.97
N TYR A 519 22.68 -3.79 15.28
CA TYR A 519 22.64 -5.25 15.34
C TYR A 519 22.76 -5.84 13.95
N ALA A 520 23.80 -6.64 13.72
CA ALA A 520 23.99 -7.30 12.45
C ALA A 520 24.10 -8.80 12.64
N VAL A 521 23.27 -9.57 11.93
CA VAL A 521 23.28 -11.02 11.91
C VAL A 521 23.18 -11.53 10.48
N GLY A 522 24.03 -12.48 10.13
CA GLY A 522 24.04 -13.07 8.80
C GLY A 522 24.55 -14.48 8.79
N THR A 523 24.09 -15.23 7.85
CA THR A 523 24.58 -16.59 7.54
C THR A 523 25.66 -16.60 6.48
N GLU A 524 25.97 -15.47 5.83
CA GLU A 524 26.94 -15.38 4.74
C GLU A 524 28.14 -14.52 5.15
N ALA A 525 29.34 -15.02 4.83
CA ALA A 525 30.63 -14.48 5.27
C ALA A 525 31.03 -13.12 4.64
N SER A 526 30.13 -12.42 3.97
CA SER A 526 30.42 -11.22 3.19
C SER A 526 29.74 -9.92 3.69
N GLN A 527 29.25 -9.87 4.93
CA GLN A 527 28.71 -8.63 5.47
C GLN A 527 29.86 -7.67 5.83
N LYS A 528 29.92 -6.54 5.14
CA LYS A 528 30.74 -5.39 5.56
C LYS A 528 29.79 -4.34 6.17
N ILE A 529 29.98 -4.03 7.44
CA ILE A 529 29.31 -2.96 8.17
C ILE A 529 30.25 -1.79 8.28
#